data_17552adc94151e9abfcf0011cd12afa1
#
_entry.id   17552adc94151e9abfcf0011cd12afa1
#
_cell.length_a   1.000
_cell.length_b   1.000
_cell.length_c   1.000
_cell.angle_alpha   90.00
_cell.angle_beta   90.00
_cell.angle_gamma   90.00
#
_symmetry.space_group_name_H-M   'P 1'
#
loop_
_entity.id
_entity.type
_entity.pdbx_description
1 polymer ?
#
loop_
_entity_poly.entity_id
_entity_poly.type
_entity_poly.pdbx_seq_one_letter_code
_entity_poly.pdbx_strand_id
1 'polypeptide(L)'
;FQGVNGSGKHNNWSLASDTGINMLDPGVTPHENIQFLLVLACIMKAVDRHADLLRQSAAVPGNDYRLGAQEAPPAIISIFVGEQLEDVIDQLISTGSATHSKIGGTLKTGVTTLPDFDKDATDRNRTSPFAFTGNKFEFRMVGSSDSVSSANVVLNTIVAEAFKEAADELEKAEDFDLAVHDMIKKLLAEHRRIIFNGNGYSEAWVEEAERRGLPNLKCMVDSIPALVTEKAFKLFGDFGVYTKEELVARAEIEYESYAKSVNIEAKSMINIAGKQLIPAVVRYTTVLAQSLSAVKTACPEADNSVQTELLIEVSDLLSDMKVARAKLEDLVEEYQHIESMEKRAHFCYDEIIPAMQALRDPADQLEMIVDKE
;
A
#
# COMPACT_ATOMS: atom_id res chain seq x y z
N PHE A 1 8.64 -0.71 -15.55
CA PHE A 1 9.98 -0.74 -14.92
C PHE A 1 9.88 -1.45 -13.61
N GLN A 2 10.54 -2.60 -13.48
CA GLN A 2 10.57 -3.38 -12.24
C GLN A 2 11.20 -2.54 -11.13
N GLY A 3 10.53 -2.46 -9.96
CA GLY A 3 11.02 -1.69 -8.82
C GLY A 3 10.84 -0.16 -8.91
N VAL A 4 10.23 0.35 -9.97
CA VAL A 4 9.83 1.75 -10.05
C VAL A 4 8.38 1.89 -9.62
N ASN A 5 8.18 2.57 -8.49
CA ASN A 5 6.85 2.87 -7.98
C ASN A 5 6.35 4.15 -8.57
N GLY A 6 5.13 4.14 -9.02
CA GLY A 6 4.40 5.37 -9.21
C GLY A 6 4.32 6.13 -7.88
N SER A 7 4.38 7.45 -7.91
CA SER A 7 4.13 8.26 -6.72
C SER A 7 2.69 8.05 -6.23
N GLY A 8 2.48 8.10 -4.92
CA GLY A 8 1.16 8.10 -4.32
C GLY A 8 0.65 9.51 -4.08
N LYS A 9 -0.64 9.61 -3.79
CA LYS A 9 -1.23 10.81 -3.19
C LYS A 9 -1.11 10.75 -1.69
N HIS A 10 -0.69 11.83 -1.07
CA HIS A 10 -0.85 12.04 0.36
C HIS A 10 -2.22 12.69 0.60
N ASN A 11 -3.20 11.87 0.97
CA ASN A 11 -4.52 12.37 1.33
C ASN A 11 -4.48 12.97 2.73
N ASN A 12 -4.37 14.29 2.78
CA ASN A 12 -4.39 15.03 4.04
C ASN A 12 -5.83 15.12 4.54
N TRP A 13 -6.07 14.60 5.74
CA TRP A 13 -7.37 14.51 6.35
C TRP A 13 -7.35 15.10 7.77
N SER A 14 -8.31 15.95 8.07
CA SER A 14 -8.46 16.64 9.36
C SER A 14 -9.93 16.80 9.70
N LEU A 15 -10.21 17.10 10.97
CA LEU A 15 -11.54 17.36 11.50
C LEU A 15 -11.58 18.76 12.12
N ALA A 16 -12.54 19.56 11.71
CA ALA A 16 -12.78 20.86 12.30
C ALA A 16 -14.26 21.05 12.63
N SER A 17 -14.54 21.80 13.69
CA SER A 17 -15.88 22.26 14.00
C SER A 17 -16.33 23.35 13.00
N ASP A 18 -17.62 23.65 13.00
CA ASP A 18 -18.21 24.79 12.29
C ASP A 18 -17.68 26.16 12.77
N THR A 19 -17.15 26.21 14.00
CA THR A 19 -16.46 27.37 14.56
C THR A 19 -15.00 27.49 14.14
N GLY A 20 -14.49 26.55 13.33
CA GLY A 20 -13.12 26.55 12.81
C GLY A 20 -12.06 25.96 13.74
N ILE A 21 -12.46 25.33 14.84
CA ILE A 21 -11.51 24.64 15.76
C ILE A 21 -11.09 23.33 15.13
N ASN A 22 -9.79 23.14 14.89
CA ASN A 22 -9.23 21.87 14.47
C ASN A 22 -9.16 20.90 15.65
N MET A 23 -9.94 19.82 15.59
CA MET A 23 -10.00 18.81 16.65
C MET A 23 -8.75 17.92 16.72
N LEU A 24 -7.89 17.98 15.70
CA LEU A 24 -6.61 17.28 15.64
C LEU A 24 -5.41 18.17 15.99
N ASP A 25 -5.67 19.36 16.51
CA ASP A 25 -4.61 20.21 17.06
C ASP A 25 -4.31 19.79 18.50
N PRO A 26 -3.11 19.19 18.76
CA PRO A 26 -2.74 18.76 20.10
C PRO A 26 -2.48 19.94 21.07
N GLY A 27 -2.28 21.16 20.54
CA GLY A 27 -1.85 22.31 21.31
C GLY A 27 -0.42 22.19 21.83
N VAL A 28 -0.05 23.07 22.76
CA VAL A 28 1.29 23.13 23.36
C VAL A 28 1.51 21.96 24.35
N THR A 29 0.44 21.53 25.02
CA THR A 29 0.44 20.48 26.05
C THR A 29 -0.52 19.35 25.65
N PRO A 30 -0.10 18.45 24.71
CA PRO A 30 -0.96 17.36 24.22
C PRO A 30 -1.56 16.49 25.31
N HIS A 31 -0.82 16.26 26.40
CA HIS A 31 -1.25 15.43 27.53
C HIS A 31 -2.37 16.03 28.38
N GLU A 32 -2.59 17.36 28.28
CA GLU A 32 -3.69 18.08 28.97
C GLU A 32 -4.90 18.31 28.05
N ASN A 33 -4.74 18.13 26.73
CA ASN A 33 -5.81 18.37 25.77
C ASN A 33 -6.74 17.17 25.64
N ILE A 34 -7.70 17.06 26.56
CA ILE A 34 -8.64 15.94 26.66
C ILE A 34 -9.48 15.79 25.39
N GLN A 35 -9.90 16.90 24.75
CA GLN A 35 -10.65 16.85 23.49
C GLN A 35 -9.82 16.20 22.38
N PHE A 36 -8.57 16.60 22.21
CA PHE A 36 -7.66 16.02 21.24
C PHE A 36 -7.42 14.51 21.51
N LEU A 37 -7.18 14.15 22.77
CA LEU A 37 -6.94 12.77 23.17
C LEU A 37 -8.15 11.86 22.93
N LEU A 38 -9.37 12.34 23.20
CA LEU A 38 -10.60 11.61 22.90
C LEU A 38 -10.78 11.41 21.39
N VAL A 39 -10.58 12.47 20.60
CA VAL A 39 -10.66 12.40 19.13
C VAL A 39 -9.62 11.42 18.58
N LEU A 40 -8.37 11.48 19.05
CA LEU A 40 -7.31 10.55 18.67
C LEU A 40 -7.67 9.10 19.01
N ALA A 41 -8.18 8.84 20.22
CA ALA A 41 -8.60 7.51 20.65
C ALA A 41 -9.75 6.96 19.79
N CYS A 42 -10.72 7.79 19.43
CA CYS A 42 -11.81 7.41 18.50
C CYS A 42 -11.28 7.09 17.09
N ILE A 43 -10.33 7.87 16.58
CA ILE A 43 -9.70 7.59 15.27
C ILE A 43 -8.91 6.28 15.32
N MET A 44 -8.15 6.03 16.38
CA MET A 44 -7.44 4.76 16.55
C MET A 44 -8.40 3.57 16.54
N LYS A 45 -9.53 3.66 17.27
CA LYS A 45 -10.58 2.66 17.26
C LYS A 45 -11.15 2.45 15.85
N ALA A 46 -11.49 3.51 15.15
CA ALA A 46 -12.07 3.48 13.82
C ALA A 46 -11.13 2.77 12.83
N VAL A 47 -9.87 3.17 12.79
CA VAL A 47 -8.86 2.63 11.87
C VAL A 47 -8.50 1.19 12.21
N ASP A 48 -8.36 0.84 13.48
CA ASP A 48 -8.06 -0.53 13.91
C ASP A 48 -9.21 -1.50 13.59
N ARG A 49 -10.47 -1.09 13.86
CA ARG A 49 -11.66 -1.90 13.60
C ARG A 49 -11.92 -2.13 12.11
N HIS A 50 -11.62 -1.12 11.28
CA HIS A 50 -11.93 -1.08 9.85
C HIS A 50 -10.69 -0.96 8.96
N ALA A 51 -9.55 -1.51 9.42
CA ALA A 51 -8.31 -1.49 8.65
C ALA A 51 -8.45 -2.17 7.28
N ASP A 52 -9.26 -3.22 7.20
CA ASP A 52 -9.62 -3.93 5.98
C ASP A 52 -10.36 -3.03 4.96
N LEU A 53 -11.38 -2.29 5.39
CA LEU A 53 -12.10 -1.34 4.54
C LEU A 53 -11.22 -0.16 4.11
N LEU A 54 -10.38 0.34 5.03
CA LEU A 54 -9.47 1.43 4.70
C LEU A 54 -8.42 0.99 3.68
N ARG A 55 -7.87 -0.25 3.80
CA ARG A 55 -6.98 -0.83 2.78
C ARG A 55 -7.72 -1.00 1.45
N GLN A 56 -8.94 -1.52 1.47
CA GLN A 56 -9.77 -1.71 0.28
C GLN A 56 -10.02 -0.39 -0.45
N SER A 57 -10.24 0.72 0.28
CA SER A 57 -10.51 2.04 -0.32
C SER A 57 -9.39 2.59 -1.21
N ALA A 58 -8.20 2.03 -1.14
CA ALA A 58 -7.05 2.35 -1.99
C ALA A 58 -6.67 1.17 -2.91
N ALA A 59 -7.53 0.18 -3.05
CA ALA A 59 -7.26 -1.02 -3.84
C ALA A 59 -7.57 -0.79 -5.31
N VAL A 60 -6.53 -0.77 -6.13
CA VAL A 60 -6.61 -0.74 -7.59
C VAL A 60 -5.48 -1.62 -8.15
N PRO A 61 -5.62 -2.18 -9.38
CA PRO A 61 -4.59 -3.09 -9.93
C PRO A 61 -3.17 -2.50 -9.88
N GLY A 62 -3.00 -1.23 -10.21
CA GLY A 62 -1.70 -0.56 -10.19
C GLY A 62 -1.07 -0.42 -8.80
N ASN A 63 -1.86 -0.43 -7.73
CA ASN A 63 -1.36 -0.37 -6.36
C ASN A 63 -0.78 -1.70 -5.87
N ASP A 64 -1.14 -2.83 -6.47
CA ASP A 64 -0.59 -4.14 -6.11
C ASP A 64 0.93 -4.21 -6.41
N TYR A 65 1.38 -3.51 -7.46
CA TYR A 65 2.81 -3.39 -7.78
C TYR A 65 3.52 -2.30 -6.97
N ARG A 66 2.78 -1.36 -6.39
CA ARG A 66 3.32 -0.21 -5.67
C ARG A 66 3.46 -0.47 -4.18
N LEU A 67 2.42 -0.98 -3.51
CA LEU A 67 2.40 -1.15 -2.06
C LEU A 67 3.42 -2.20 -1.59
N GLY A 68 4.17 -1.85 -0.55
CA GLY A 68 5.24 -2.69 -0.02
C GLY A 68 6.53 -2.69 -0.82
N ALA A 69 6.60 -1.98 -1.95
CA ALA A 69 7.80 -1.75 -2.73
C ALA A 69 8.49 -0.43 -2.31
N GLN A 70 9.50 0.03 -3.06
CA GLN A 70 10.26 1.24 -2.73
C GLN A 70 9.36 2.48 -2.66
N GLU A 71 9.52 3.30 -1.62
CA GLU A 71 8.82 4.58 -1.39
C GLU A 71 7.30 4.50 -1.23
N ALA A 72 6.73 3.30 -1.07
CA ALA A 72 5.30 3.12 -0.81
C ALA A 72 5.07 2.38 0.51
N PRO A 73 4.03 2.74 1.29
CA PRO A 73 3.73 2.03 2.52
C PRO A 73 3.36 0.56 2.25
N PRO A 74 3.54 -0.35 3.22
CA PRO A 74 3.08 -1.72 3.10
C PRO A 74 1.54 -1.78 3.03
N ALA A 75 1.01 -2.93 2.60
CA ALA A 75 -0.43 -3.16 2.53
C ALA A 75 -1.11 -3.27 3.92
N ILE A 76 -0.34 -3.24 4.99
CA ILE A 76 -0.81 -3.30 6.38
C ILE A 76 -1.14 -1.90 6.86
N ILE A 77 -2.38 -1.68 7.29
CA ILE A 77 -2.77 -0.42 7.92
C ILE A 77 -2.18 -0.35 9.32
N SER A 78 -1.45 0.74 9.60
CA SER A 78 -0.95 1.10 10.91
C SER A 78 -0.93 2.63 11.06
N ILE A 79 -0.95 3.11 12.29
CA ILE A 79 -0.94 4.55 12.60
C ILE A 79 0.43 4.93 13.12
N PHE A 80 1.04 5.94 12.50
CA PHE A 80 2.19 6.63 13.05
C PHE A 80 1.71 7.86 13.84
N VAL A 81 2.13 7.98 15.10
CA VAL A 81 1.80 9.12 15.95
C VAL A 81 3.04 9.91 16.40
N GLY A 82 4.22 9.36 16.22
CA GLY A 82 5.48 9.91 16.71
C GLY A 82 5.76 9.60 18.18
N GLU A 83 7.02 9.73 18.59
CA GLU A 83 7.49 9.34 19.93
C GLU A 83 6.82 10.13 21.06
N GLN A 84 6.49 11.41 20.82
CA GLN A 84 5.88 12.26 21.84
C GLN A 84 4.46 11.81 22.21
N LEU A 85 3.61 11.57 21.20
CA LEU A 85 2.24 11.12 21.45
C LEU A 85 2.19 9.65 21.88
N GLU A 86 3.10 8.82 21.40
CA GLU A 86 3.21 7.44 21.87
C GLU A 86 3.50 7.38 23.37
N ASP A 87 4.42 8.22 23.86
CA ASP A 87 4.73 8.32 25.30
C ASP A 87 3.51 8.77 26.11
N VAL A 88 2.76 9.77 25.63
CA VAL A 88 1.51 10.22 26.28
C VAL A 88 0.48 9.09 26.32
N ILE A 89 0.30 8.36 25.22
CA ILE A 89 -0.61 7.22 25.15
C ILE A 89 -0.21 6.13 26.13
N ASP A 90 1.06 5.78 26.19
CA ASP A 90 1.57 4.74 27.11
C ASP A 90 1.45 5.14 28.59
N GLN A 91 1.61 6.43 28.92
CA GLN A 91 1.32 6.96 30.26
C GLN A 91 -0.17 6.81 30.59
N LEU A 92 -1.07 7.21 29.71
CA LEU A 92 -2.53 7.12 29.91
C LEU A 92 -2.98 5.66 30.09
N ILE A 93 -2.43 4.73 29.31
CA ILE A 93 -2.75 3.30 29.43
C ILE A 93 -2.28 2.74 30.78
N SER A 94 -1.03 3.06 31.18
CA SER A 94 -0.40 2.45 32.37
C SER A 94 -0.90 3.03 33.69
N THR A 95 -1.06 4.36 33.76
CA THR A 95 -1.37 5.07 35.02
C THR A 95 -2.76 5.71 35.06
N GLY A 96 -3.41 5.85 33.89
CA GLY A 96 -4.69 6.56 33.73
C GLY A 96 -4.54 8.08 33.67
N SER A 97 -3.31 8.60 33.75
CA SER A 97 -3.02 10.04 33.60
C SER A 97 -1.68 10.23 32.92
N ALA A 98 -1.56 11.26 32.10
CA ALA A 98 -0.29 11.68 31.54
C ALA A 98 0.17 12.94 32.26
N THR A 99 1.38 12.94 32.77
CA THR A 99 1.93 14.04 33.60
C THR A 99 2.89 14.94 32.85
N HIS A 100 3.34 14.50 31.70
CA HIS A 100 4.26 15.25 30.83
C HIS A 100 4.17 14.76 29.39
N SER A 101 4.61 15.62 28.47
CA SER A 101 4.91 15.24 27.08
C SER A 101 6.42 15.33 26.90
N LYS A 102 7.03 14.36 26.18
CA LYS A 102 8.43 14.50 25.78
C LYS A 102 8.54 15.75 24.91
N ILE A 103 9.28 16.76 25.38
CA ILE A 103 9.64 17.91 24.54
C ILE A 103 10.64 17.41 23.50
N GLY A 104 10.45 17.76 22.24
CA GLY A 104 11.38 17.42 21.17
C GLY A 104 12.81 17.76 21.60
N GLY A 105 13.72 16.76 21.61
CA GLY A 105 15.09 16.99 22.07
C GLY A 105 15.79 18.00 21.17
N THR A 106 16.65 18.83 21.73
CA THR A 106 17.50 19.78 20.98
C THR A 106 18.54 18.99 20.20
N LEU A 107 18.60 19.17 18.89
CA LEU A 107 19.66 18.60 18.05
C LEU A 107 20.92 19.43 18.29
N LYS A 108 21.83 18.92 19.12
CA LYS A 108 23.15 19.53 19.29
C LYS A 108 24.00 19.26 18.06
N THR A 109 24.21 20.27 17.25
CA THR A 109 25.02 20.16 16.02
C THR A 109 26.47 19.86 16.27
N GLY A 110 26.96 19.99 17.52
CA GLY A 110 28.36 19.81 17.87
C GLY A 110 29.30 20.90 17.31
N VAL A 111 28.75 21.88 16.62
CA VAL A 111 29.47 23.01 16.00
C VAL A 111 29.07 24.29 16.72
N THR A 112 30.00 24.93 17.36
CA THR A 112 29.78 26.13 18.20
C THR A 112 29.24 27.37 17.45
N THR A 113 29.23 27.34 16.13
CA THR A 113 28.77 28.44 15.27
C THR A 113 27.35 28.26 14.73
N LEU A 114 26.73 27.09 14.94
CA LEU A 114 25.34 26.83 14.54
C LEU A 114 24.46 26.82 15.79
N PRO A 115 23.30 27.50 15.75
CA PRO A 115 22.32 27.41 16.86
C PRO A 115 21.85 25.98 17.03
N ASP A 116 21.56 25.60 18.26
CA ASP A 116 20.85 24.35 18.54
C ASP A 116 19.46 24.45 17.89
N PHE A 117 19.06 23.43 17.15
CA PHE A 117 17.75 23.32 16.53
C PHE A 117 16.87 22.41 17.40
N ASP A 118 15.67 22.83 17.69
CA ASP A 118 14.67 21.94 18.26
C ASP A 118 14.41 20.82 17.26
N LYS A 119 14.53 19.56 17.70
CA LYS A 119 14.07 18.42 16.90
C LYS A 119 12.59 18.65 16.62
N ASP A 120 12.22 18.67 15.36
CA ASP A 120 10.82 18.62 14.96
C ASP A 120 10.22 17.35 15.57
N ALA A 121 9.29 17.53 16.52
CA ALA A 121 8.58 16.42 17.16
C ALA A 121 7.68 15.66 16.17
N THR A 122 7.48 16.21 14.98
CA THR A 122 6.74 15.61 13.86
C THR A 122 7.68 14.89 12.90
N ASP A 123 8.47 13.93 13.39
CA ASP A 123 9.30 13.10 12.50
C ASP A 123 8.35 12.40 11.51
N ARG A 124 8.54 12.73 10.21
CA ARG A 124 7.72 12.19 9.13
C ARG A 124 8.16 10.77 8.82
N ASN A 125 7.59 9.79 9.48
CA ASN A 125 7.76 8.41 9.07
C ASN A 125 7.13 8.19 7.69
N ARG A 126 7.96 8.20 6.64
CA ARG A 126 7.51 8.02 5.25
C ARG A 126 6.99 6.62 4.96
N THR A 127 7.29 5.66 5.83
CA THR A 127 6.90 4.25 5.67
C THR A 127 5.52 3.93 6.25
N SER A 128 4.90 4.86 6.98
CA SER A 128 3.58 4.66 7.57
C SER A 128 2.46 4.93 6.55
N PRO A 129 1.46 4.05 6.44
CA PRO A 129 0.31 4.25 5.57
C PRO A 129 -0.67 5.31 6.08
N PHE A 130 -0.74 5.54 7.40
CA PHE A 130 -1.60 6.53 8.03
C PHE A 130 -0.82 7.25 9.14
N ALA A 131 -0.35 8.46 8.85
CA ALA A 131 0.56 9.19 9.71
C ALA A 131 -0.05 10.47 10.25
N PHE A 132 0.06 10.67 11.57
CA PHE A 132 -0.23 11.95 12.20
C PHE A 132 0.91 12.93 11.93
N THR A 133 0.60 14.12 11.42
CA THR A 133 1.59 15.12 11.01
C THR A 133 1.36 16.47 11.70
N GLY A 134 1.12 16.41 13.01
CA GLY A 134 1.04 17.56 13.89
C GLY A 134 -0.38 18.10 14.10
N ASN A 135 -1.23 18.20 13.09
CA ASN A 135 -2.60 18.68 13.19
C ASN A 135 -3.57 18.03 12.20
N LYS A 136 -3.16 16.94 11.58
CA LYS A 136 -3.91 16.16 10.59
C LYS A 136 -3.30 14.78 10.43
N PHE A 137 -4.04 13.89 9.80
CA PHE A 137 -3.52 12.61 9.31
C PHE A 137 -3.24 12.69 7.81
N GLU A 138 -2.23 11.94 7.37
CA GLU A 138 -1.94 11.70 5.96
C GLU A 138 -2.17 10.21 5.65
N PHE A 139 -3.16 9.91 4.81
CA PHE A 139 -3.35 8.58 4.26
C PHE A 139 -2.60 8.47 2.94
N ARG A 140 -1.62 7.57 2.88
CA ARG A 140 -0.58 7.55 1.83
C ARG A 140 -0.69 6.38 0.85
N MET A 141 -1.77 5.60 0.93
CA MET A 141 -1.93 4.40 0.11
C MET A 141 -2.55 4.68 -1.26
N VAL A 142 -3.22 5.79 -1.45
CA VAL A 142 -3.91 6.12 -2.72
C VAL A 142 -2.90 6.32 -3.85
N GLY A 143 -3.12 5.65 -4.98
CA GLY A 143 -2.29 5.80 -6.18
C GLY A 143 -2.35 7.21 -6.78
N SER A 144 -1.32 7.62 -7.51
CA SER A 144 -1.20 8.99 -8.05
C SER A 144 -2.30 9.35 -9.06
N SER A 145 -2.80 8.39 -9.82
CA SER A 145 -3.89 8.57 -10.80
C SER A 145 -5.28 8.38 -10.19
N ASP A 146 -5.38 7.84 -8.96
CA ASP A 146 -6.65 7.48 -8.35
C ASP A 146 -7.32 8.65 -7.65
N SER A 147 -8.64 8.55 -7.46
CA SER A 147 -9.39 9.50 -6.66
C SER A 147 -9.22 9.22 -5.17
N VAL A 148 -9.13 10.28 -4.36
CA VAL A 148 -9.16 10.17 -2.89
C VAL A 148 -10.58 9.99 -2.34
N SER A 149 -11.60 9.98 -3.19
CA SER A 149 -13.01 9.95 -2.77
C SER A 149 -13.36 8.70 -1.96
N SER A 150 -12.95 7.52 -2.44
CA SER A 150 -13.21 6.24 -1.74
C SER A 150 -12.55 6.23 -0.35
N ALA A 151 -11.30 6.66 -0.25
CA ALA A 151 -10.60 6.77 1.03
C ALA A 151 -11.31 7.74 1.99
N ASN A 152 -11.77 8.89 1.49
CA ASN A 152 -12.49 9.87 2.32
C ASN A 152 -13.87 9.37 2.75
N VAL A 153 -14.60 8.66 1.88
CA VAL A 153 -15.89 8.04 2.25
C VAL A 153 -15.68 7.06 3.39
N VAL A 154 -14.70 6.16 3.26
CA VAL A 154 -14.39 5.18 4.32
C VAL A 154 -13.95 5.88 5.60
N LEU A 155 -12.93 6.77 5.54
CA LEU A 155 -12.42 7.49 6.72
C LEU A 155 -13.52 8.25 7.46
N ASN A 156 -14.33 9.02 6.75
CA ASN A 156 -15.40 9.79 7.37
C ASN A 156 -16.44 8.87 8.04
N THR A 157 -16.81 7.77 7.40
CA THR A 157 -17.85 6.87 7.92
C THR A 157 -17.38 6.08 9.13
N ILE A 158 -16.15 5.51 9.11
CA ILE A 158 -15.61 4.76 10.25
C ILE A 158 -15.36 5.65 11.47
N VAL A 159 -14.92 6.89 11.24
CA VAL A 159 -14.73 7.86 12.34
C VAL A 159 -16.07 8.35 12.88
N ALA A 160 -17.07 8.56 12.02
CA ALA A 160 -18.43 8.89 12.46
C ALA A 160 -19.04 7.77 13.33
N GLU A 161 -18.81 6.48 12.98
CA GLU A 161 -19.21 5.35 13.83
C GLU A 161 -18.56 5.44 15.21
N ALA A 162 -17.24 5.62 15.27
CA ALA A 162 -16.52 5.70 16.53
C ALA A 162 -16.97 6.88 17.40
N PHE A 163 -17.24 8.04 16.79
CA PHE A 163 -17.77 9.21 17.51
C PHE A 163 -19.19 8.99 18.00
N LYS A 164 -20.05 8.37 17.17
CA LYS A 164 -21.42 8.05 17.58
C LYS A 164 -21.42 7.11 18.78
N GLU A 165 -20.64 6.04 18.74
CA GLU A 165 -20.53 5.10 19.86
C GLU A 165 -20.00 5.80 21.13
N ALA A 166 -19.00 6.69 21.00
CA ALA A 166 -18.48 7.46 22.13
C ALA A 166 -19.53 8.43 22.69
N ALA A 167 -20.26 9.15 21.84
CA ALA A 167 -21.34 10.05 22.25
C ALA A 167 -22.45 9.29 22.95
N ASP A 168 -22.93 8.17 22.39
CA ASP A 168 -23.99 7.33 22.95
C ASP A 168 -23.64 6.78 24.36
N GLU A 169 -22.34 6.58 24.65
CA GLU A 169 -21.84 6.14 25.97
C GLU A 169 -21.72 7.34 26.93
N LEU A 170 -21.13 8.45 26.48
CA LEU A 170 -20.87 9.63 27.30
C LEU A 170 -22.14 10.41 27.68
N GLU A 171 -23.16 10.43 26.83
CA GLU A 171 -24.46 11.05 27.12
C GLU A 171 -25.21 10.38 28.28
N LYS A 172 -24.88 9.14 28.62
CA LYS A 172 -25.49 8.38 29.71
C LYS A 172 -24.70 8.42 31.02
N ALA A 173 -23.53 9.08 31.00
CA ALA A 173 -22.64 9.12 32.15
C ALA A 173 -23.16 10.08 33.21
N GLU A 174 -23.15 9.66 34.48
CA GLU A 174 -23.48 10.50 35.63
C GLU A 174 -22.38 11.57 35.92
N ASP A 175 -21.10 11.12 35.76
CA ASP A 175 -19.91 11.98 35.85
C ASP A 175 -19.24 12.01 34.47
N PHE A 176 -19.48 13.11 33.74
CA PHE A 176 -19.00 13.24 32.37
C PHE A 176 -17.48 13.29 32.28
N ASP A 177 -16.82 14.03 33.17
CA ASP A 177 -15.37 14.19 33.13
C ASP A 177 -14.65 12.86 33.41
N LEU A 178 -15.11 12.14 34.44
CA LEU A 178 -14.58 10.81 34.73
C LEU A 178 -14.81 9.83 33.57
N ALA A 179 -16.01 9.82 33.01
CA ALA A 179 -16.36 8.93 31.89
C ALA A 179 -15.49 9.19 30.64
N VAL A 180 -15.18 10.46 30.34
CA VAL A 180 -14.28 10.81 29.24
C VAL A 180 -12.87 10.27 29.48
N HIS A 181 -12.33 10.43 30.68
CA HIS A 181 -11.00 9.91 31.01
C HIS A 181 -10.95 8.38 30.94
N ASP A 182 -11.94 7.70 31.48
CA ASP A 182 -12.04 6.24 31.45
C ASP A 182 -12.19 5.72 29.99
N MET A 183 -12.98 6.42 29.17
CA MET A 183 -13.14 6.09 27.76
C MET A 183 -11.83 6.26 26.99
N ILE A 184 -11.11 7.36 27.15
CA ILE A 184 -9.81 7.57 26.51
C ILE A 184 -8.87 6.41 26.88
N LYS A 185 -8.71 6.13 28.17
CA LYS A 185 -7.86 5.03 28.64
C LYS A 185 -8.24 3.69 28.02
N LYS A 186 -9.53 3.37 28.05
CA LYS A 186 -10.08 2.11 27.50
C LYS A 186 -9.77 2.00 25.99
N LEU A 187 -10.13 3.02 25.21
CA LEU A 187 -9.96 2.99 23.75
C LEU A 187 -8.48 2.93 23.36
N LEU A 188 -7.62 3.72 24.01
CA LEU A 188 -6.18 3.68 23.76
C LEU A 188 -5.58 2.29 24.07
N ALA A 189 -5.99 1.66 25.18
CA ALA A 189 -5.51 0.32 25.54
C ALA A 189 -5.98 -0.76 24.55
N GLU A 190 -7.28 -0.75 24.21
CA GLU A 190 -7.87 -1.75 23.30
C GLU A 190 -7.28 -1.67 21.87
N HIS A 191 -6.97 -0.46 21.40
CA HIS A 191 -6.52 -0.22 20.03
C HIS A 191 -5.03 0.14 19.91
N ARG A 192 -4.23 -0.05 20.99
CA ARG A 192 -2.78 0.20 20.99
C ARG A 192 -2.04 -0.55 19.88
N ARG A 193 -2.55 -1.72 19.50
CA ARG A 193 -1.93 -2.61 18.50
C ARG A 193 -1.76 -1.97 17.13
N ILE A 194 -2.59 -0.97 16.77
CA ILE A 194 -2.54 -0.29 15.46
C ILE A 194 -1.39 0.72 15.35
N ILE A 195 -0.82 1.17 16.50
CA ILE A 195 0.27 2.15 16.50
C ILE A 195 1.59 1.48 16.15
N PHE A 196 2.26 2.05 15.17
CA PHE A 196 3.62 1.64 14.79
C PHE A 196 4.44 2.84 14.32
N ASN A 197 5.49 3.18 15.06
CA ASN A 197 6.40 4.29 14.77
C ASN A 197 7.71 3.85 14.10
N GLY A 198 7.87 2.54 13.85
CA GLY A 198 9.07 1.96 13.25
C GLY A 198 9.09 2.00 11.71
N ASN A 199 10.07 1.31 11.13
CA ASN A 199 10.21 1.18 9.69
C ASN A 199 9.21 0.16 9.10
N GLY A 200 8.16 0.64 8.43
CA GLY A 200 7.13 -0.16 7.79
C GLY A 200 7.61 -1.03 6.61
N TYR A 201 8.82 -0.81 6.09
CA TYR A 201 9.39 -1.61 4.99
C TYR A 201 10.12 -2.87 5.48
N SER A 202 10.32 -3.03 6.78
CA SER A 202 11.05 -4.17 7.31
C SER A 202 10.20 -5.44 7.32
N GLU A 203 10.80 -6.59 7.02
CA GLU A 203 10.16 -7.90 7.17
C GLU A 203 9.72 -8.15 8.62
N ALA A 204 10.52 -7.68 9.58
CA ALA A 204 10.19 -7.74 11.00
C ALA A 204 8.87 -7.03 11.35
N TRP A 205 8.49 -5.99 10.59
CA TRP A 205 7.19 -5.37 10.76
C TRP A 205 6.05 -6.27 10.28
N VAL A 206 6.22 -6.97 9.16
CA VAL A 206 5.21 -7.90 8.66
C VAL A 206 4.91 -9.00 9.68
N GLU A 207 5.96 -9.59 10.26
CA GLU A 207 5.84 -10.61 11.32
C GLU A 207 5.18 -10.05 12.58
N GLU A 208 5.57 -8.85 13.00
CA GLU A 208 5.00 -8.18 14.16
C GLU A 208 3.52 -7.81 13.95
N ALA A 209 3.16 -7.34 12.76
CA ALA A 209 1.79 -7.02 12.39
C ALA A 209 0.88 -8.26 12.42
N GLU A 210 1.38 -9.39 11.92
CA GLU A 210 0.69 -10.68 12.00
C GLU A 210 0.48 -11.10 13.47
N ARG A 211 1.53 -11.00 14.30
CA ARG A 211 1.43 -11.28 15.75
C ARG A 211 0.40 -10.39 16.46
N ARG A 212 0.26 -9.13 16.01
CA ARG A 212 -0.75 -8.19 16.51
C ARG A 212 -2.15 -8.47 15.95
N GLY A 213 -2.30 -9.36 14.98
CA GLY A 213 -3.56 -9.68 14.30
C GLY A 213 -4.03 -8.54 13.39
N LEU A 214 -3.11 -7.76 12.83
CA LEU A 214 -3.43 -6.74 11.83
C LEU A 214 -3.58 -7.39 10.45
N PRO A 215 -4.61 -7.03 9.65
CA PRO A 215 -4.80 -7.62 8.33
C PRO A 215 -3.70 -7.17 7.37
N ASN A 216 -3.20 -8.12 6.56
CA ASN A 216 -2.25 -7.86 5.49
C ASN A 216 -2.89 -8.25 4.14
N LEU A 217 -3.65 -7.34 3.57
CA LEU A 217 -4.34 -7.52 2.29
C LEU A 217 -3.43 -7.05 1.16
N LYS A 218 -2.55 -7.95 0.69
CA LYS A 218 -1.45 -7.62 -0.23
C LYS A 218 -1.93 -7.13 -1.59
N CYS A 219 -2.99 -7.71 -2.13
CA CYS A 219 -3.52 -7.37 -3.44
C CYS A 219 -4.95 -6.81 -3.38
N MET A 220 -5.40 -6.26 -4.50
CA MET A 220 -6.76 -5.76 -4.65
C MET A 220 -7.78 -6.87 -4.46
N VAL A 221 -7.55 -8.04 -5.06
CA VAL A 221 -8.48 -9.18 -5.02
C VAL A 221 -8.76 -9.64 -3.60
N ASP A 222 -7.72 -9.71 -2.74
CA ASP A 222 -7.85 -10.07 -1.33
C ASP A 222 -8.60 -9.01 -0.51
N SER A 223 -8.61 -7.75 -0.97
CA SER A 223 -9.22 -6.64 -0.22
C SER A 223 -10.71 -6.43 -0.54
N ILE A 224 -11.16 -6.80 -1.75
CA ILE A 224 -12.56 -6.61 -2.19
C ILE A 224 -13.58 -7.26 -1.24
N PRO A 225 -13.37 -8.46 -0.67
CA PRO A 225 -14.30 -9.06 0.27
C PRO A 225 -14.65 -8.19 1.49
N ALA A 226 -13.81 -7.22 1.86
CA ALA A 226 -14.09 -6.30 2.96
C ALA A 226 -15.38 -5.48 2.73
N LEU A 227 -15.75 -5.21 1.48
CA LEU A 227 -16.97 -4.48 1.12
C LEU A 227 -18.25 -5.26 1.40
N VAL A 228 -18.21 -6.58 1.34
CA VAL A 228 -19.39 -7.46 1.41
C VAL A 228 -19.48 -8.23 2.73
N THR A 229 -18.92 -7.67 3.80
CA THR A 229 -19.04 -8.20 5.16
C THR A 229 -20.27 -7.63 5.86
N GLU A 230 -20.85 -8.38 6.82
CA GLU A 230 -21.93 -7.86 7.66
C GLU A 230 -21.52 -6.58 8.42
N LYS A 231 -20.24 -6.46 8.78
CA LYS A 231 -19.65 -5.25 9.37
C LYS A 231 -19.77 -4.05 8.43
N ALA A 232 -19.41 -4.21 7.16
CA ALA A 232 -19.51 -3.16 6.15
C ALA A 232 -20.95 -2.78 5.84
N PHE A 233 -21.84 -3.79 5.68
CA PHE A 233 -23.27 -3.54 5.45
C PHE A 233 -23.91 -2.72 6.58
N LYS A 234 -23.60 -3.09 7.84
CA LYS A 234 -24.08 -2.35 8.99
C LYS A 234 -23.51 -0.93 9.03
N LEU A 235 -22.19 -0.77 8.89
CA LEU A 235 -21.52 0.53 8.92
C LEU A 235 -22.12 1.50 7.91
N PHE A 236 -22.11 1.14 6.63
CA PHE A 236 -22.56 2.05 5.58
C PHE A 236 -24.09 2.25 5.58
N GLY A 237 -24.85 1.23 5.97
CA GLY A 237 -26.29 1.32 6.11
C GLY A 237 -26.73 2.21 7.26
N ASP A 238 -26.11 2.11 8.45
CA ASP A 238 -26.43 2.93 9.63
C ASP A 238 -26.21 4.43 9.39
N PHE A 239 -25.27 4.78 8.50
CA PHE A 239 -24.97 6.16 8.12
C PHE A 239 -25.61 6.58 6.77
N GLY A 240 -26.37 5.71 6.13
CA GLY A 240 -27.05 6.01 4.86
C GLY A 240 -26.09 6.32 3.72
N VAL A 241 -24.87 5.76 3.75
CA VAL A 241 -23.83 6.01 2.75
C VAL A 241 -23.98 5.06 1.56
N TYR A 242 -24.13 3.76 1.83
CA TYR A 242 -24.39 2.74 0.83
C TYR A 242 -25.41 1.72 1.33
N THR A 243 -26.25 1.21 0.42
CA THR A 243 -27.09 0.03 0.66
C THR A 243 -26.26 -1.25 0.50
N LYS A 244 -26.79 -2.37 0.97
CA LYS A 244 -26.18 -3.69 0.78
C LYS A 244 -26.01 -4.02 -0.71
N GLU A 245 -27.03 -3.74 -1.51
CA GLU A 245 -27.05 -3.98 -2.95
C GLU A 245 -25.97 -3.17 -3.67
N GLU A 246 -25.76 -1.91 -3.26
CA GLU A 246 -24.70 -1.06 -3.82
C GLU A 246 -23.33 -1.58 -3.47
N LEU A 247 -23.10 -2.07 -2.25
CA LEU A 247 -21.79 -2.63 -1.85
C LEU A 247 -21.50 -3.93 -2.61
N VAL A 248 -22.48 -4.81 -2.80
CA VAL A 248 -22.34 -6.03 -3.61
C VAL A 248 -22.01 -5.66 -5.06
N ALA A 249 -22.76 -4.73 -5.65
CA ALA A 249 -22.50 -4.29 -7.03
C ALA A 249 -21.11 -3.66 -7.19
N ARG A 250 -20.63 -2.88 -6.19
CA ARG A 250 -19.29 -2.33 -6.20
C ARG A 250 -18.22 -3.41 -6.16
N ALA A 251 -18.37 -4.42 -5.32
CA ALA A 251 -17.43 -5.55 -5.25
C ALA A 251 -17.35 -6.29 -6.60
N GLU A 252 -18.49 -6.53 -7.26
CA GLU A 252 -18.52 -7.15 -8.59
C GLU A 252 -17.82 -6.29 -9.66
N ILE A 253 -18.05 -4.98 -9.64
CA ILE A 253 -17.39 -4.03 -10.55
C ILE A 253 -15.88 -3.98 -10.31
N GLU A 254 -15.43 -4.06 -9.07
CA GLU A 254 -14.01 -4.05 -8.75
C GLU A 254 -13.31 -5.34 -9.21
N TYR A 255 -13.94 -6.52 -9.00
CA TYR A 255 -13.43 -7.78 -9.57
C TYR A 255 -13.36 -7.73 -11.11
N GLU A 256 -14.40 -7.20 -11.75
CA GLU A 256 -14.43 -7.05 -13.20
C GLU A 256 -13.32 -6.09 -13.69
N SER A 257 -13.16 -4.96 -13.01
CA SER A 257 -12.14 -3.96 -13.34
C SER A 257 -10.72 -4.54 -13.21
N TYR A 258 -10.45 -5.28 -12.14
CA TYR A 258 -9.17 -5.96 -11.94
C TYR A 258 -8.89 -6.96 -13.06
N ALA A 259 -9.82 -7.88 -13.27
CA ALA A 259 -9.68 -8.92 -14.28
C ALA A 259 -9.49 -8.36 -15.70
N LYS A 260 -10.24 -7.33 -16.06
CA LYS A 260 -10.11 -6.64 -17.36
C LYS A 260 -8.75 -5.96 -17.51
N SER A 261 -8.28 -5.26 -16.48
CA SER A 261 -6.99 -4.56 -16.52
C SER A 261 -5.85 -5.52 -16.73
N VAL A 262 -5.75 -6.58 -15.92
CA VAL A 262 -4.70 -7.61 -16.05
C VAL A 262 -4.77 -8.32 -17.41
N ASN A 263 -5.98 -8.65 -17.90
CA ASN A 263 -6.13 -9.27 -19.21
C ASN A 263 -5.66 -8.35 -20.37
N ILE A 264 -5.88 -7.03 -20.27
CA ILE A 264 -5.39 -6.05 -21.25
C ILE A 264 -3.86 -5.99 -21.21
N GLU A 265 -3.28 -5.95 -20.02
CA GLU A 265 -1.82 -5.95 -19.81
C GLU A 265 -1.19 -7.22 -20.39
N ALA A 266 -1.73 -8.40 -20.07
CA ALA A 266 -1.26 -9.69 -20.58
C ALA A 266 -1.29 -9.73 -22.12
N LYS A 267 -2.41 -9.33 -22.74
CA LYS A 267 -2.53 -9.25 -24.21
C LYS A 267 -1.54 -8.27 -24.83
N SER A 268 -1.27 -7.15 -24.16
CA SER A 268 -0.29 -6.16 -24.61
C SER A 268 1.12 -6.75 -24.55
N MET A 269 1.49 -7.45 -23.49
CA MET A 269 2.78 -8.13 -23.35
C MET A 269 2.97 -9.19 -24.43
N ILE A 270 1.97 -10.05 -24.67
CA ILE A 270 1.98 -11.06 -25.74
C ILE A 270 2.24 -10.40 -27.10
N ASN A 271 1.54 -9.29 -27.37
CA ASN A 271 1.68 -8.58 -28.65
C ASN A 271 3.07 -7.94 -28.80
N ILE A 272 3.57 -7.27 -27.75
CA ILE A 272 4.90 -6.63 -27.76
C ILE A 272 5.98 -7.70 -27.92
N ALA A 273 5.95 -8.76 -27.12
CA ALA A 273 6.90 -9.86 -27.20
C ALA A 273 6.92 -10.47 -28.62
N GLY A 274 5.73 -10.77 -29.17
CA GLY A 274 5.63 -11.45 -30.47
C GLY A 274 5.98 -10.59 -31.68
N LYS A 275 5.67 -9.29 -31.65
CA LYS A 275 5.83 -8.42 -32.83
C LYS A 275 7.04 -7.49 -32.77
N GLN A 276 7.59 -7.27 -31.58
CA GLN A 276 8.70 -6.34 -31.40
C GLN A 276 9.94 -7.04 -30.84
N LEU A 277 9.85 -7.67 -29.66
CA LEU A 277 11.02 -8.21 -28.97
C LEU A 277 11.59 -9.44 -29.69
N ILE A 278 10.80 -10.49 -29.92
CA ILE A 278 11.26 -11.71 -30.62
C ILE A 278 11.90 -11.37 -31.99
N PRO A 279 11.27 -10.56 -32.89
CA PRO A 279 11.89 -10.22 -34.15
C PRO A 279 13.19 -9.39 -34.01
N ALA A 280 13.30 -8.52 -32.97
CA ALA A 280 14.53 -7.77 -32.72
C ALA A 280 15.66 -8.70 -32.29
N VAL A 281 15.40 -9.61 -31.37
CA VAL A 281 16.38 -10.61 -30.92
C VAL A 281 16.81 -11.53 -32.06
N VAL A 282 15.89 -12.00 -32.92
CA VAL A 282 16.22 -12.80 -34.11
C VAL A 282 17.15 -12.05 -35.07
N ARG A 283 16.96 -10.73 -35.27
CA ARG A 283 17.90 -9.93 -36.05
C ARG A 283 19.28 -9.88 -35.40
N TYR A 284 19.34 -9.68 -34.09
CA TYR A 284 20.59 -9.62 -33.36
C TYR A 284 21.34 -10.97 -33.38
N THR A 285 20.66 -12.11 -33.22
CA THR A 285 21.30 -13.42 -33.36
C THR A 285 21.90 -13.63 -34.76
N THR A 286 21.28 -13.06 -35.80
CA THR A 286 21.82 -13.09 -37.17
C THR A 286 23.14 -12.31 -37.24
N VAL A 287 23.22 -11.14 -36.62
CA VAL A 287 24.46 -10.34 -36.57
C VAL A 287 25.58 -11.09 -35.85
N LEU A 288 25.26 -11.66 -34.68
CA LEU A 288 26.23 -12.50 -33.92
C LEU A 288 26.73 -13.71 -34.72
N ALA A 289 25.82 -14.42 -35.36
CA ALA A 289 26.16 -15.59 -36.17
C ALA A 289 27.04 -15.21 -37.38
N GLN A 290 26.74 -14.11 -38.06
CA GLN A 290 27.55 -13.56 -39.14
C GLN A 290 28.93 -13.13 -38.66
N SER A 291 29.02 -12.45 -37.54
CA SER A 291 30.28 -12.03 -36.90
C SER A 291 31.14 -13.25 -36.57
N LEU A 292 30.58 -14.26 -35.90
CA LEU A 292 31.26 -15.50 -35.53
C LEU A 292 31.79 -16.23 -36.77
N SER A 293 30.98 -16.34 -37.83
CA SER A 293 31.38 -16.98 -39.09
C SER A 293 32.49 -16.20 -39.80
N ALA A 294 32.39 -14.87 -39.85
CA ALA A 294 33.38 -14.02 -40.49
C ALA A 294 34.73 -14.08 -39.76
N VAL A 295 34.76 -14.02 -38.43
CA VAL A 295 36.00 -14.15 -37.64
C VAL A 295 36.66 -15.49 -37.86
N LYS A 296 35.91 -16.62 -37.77
CA LYS A 296 36.44 -17.97 -38.00
C LYS A 296 36.99 -18.15 -39.41
N THR A 297 36.38 -17.50 -40.41
CA THR A 297 36.81 -17.60 -41.78
C THR A 297 38.05 -16.76 -42.04
N ALA A 298 38.10 -15.53 -41.54
CA ALA A 298 39.18 -14.59 -41.82
C ALA A 298 40.45 -14.87 -41.01
N CYS A 299 40.30 -15.36 -39.78
CA CYS A 299 41.42 -15.70 -38.89
C CYS A 299 41.05 -16.88 -37.98
N PRO A 300 41.28 -18.14 -38.41
CA PRO A 300 40.91 -19.31 -37.64
C PRO A 300 41.55 -19.41 -36.25
N GLU A 301 42.67 -18.76 -36.03
CA GLU A 301 43.42 -18.70 -34.77
C GLU A 301 42.87 -17.64 -33.80
N ALA A 302 41.98 -16.76 -34.23
CA ALA A 302 41.42 -15.75 -33.39
C ALA A 302 40.48 -16.33 -32.32
N ASP A 303 40.57 -15.81 -31.11
CA ASP A 303 39.60 -16.14 -30.06
C ASP A 303 38.22 -15.61 -30.43
N ASN A 304 37.25 -16.49 -30.47
CA ASN A 304 35.85 -16.19 -30.77
C ASN A 304 34.89 -16.66 -29.66
N SER A 305 35.41 -16.86 -28.45
CA SER A 305 34.63 -17.32 -27.30
C SER A 305 33.50 -16.37 -26.98
N VAL A 306 33.74 -15.06 -26.99
CA VAL A 306 32.75 -14.01 -26.69
C VAL A 306 31.55 -14.07 -27.65
N GLN A 307 31.80 -14.16 -28.98
CA GLN A 307 30.72 -14.24 -29.96
C GLN A 307 29.94 -15.55 -29.82
N THR A 308 30.61 -16.65 -29.45
CA THR A 308 30.00 -17.95 -29.25
C THR A 308 29.11 -17.96 -28.01
N GLU A 309 29.61 -17.45 -26.87
CA GLU A 309 28.90 -17.36 -25.62
C GLU A 309 27.65 -16.46 -25.73
N LEU A 310 27.78 -15.27 -26.32
CA LEU A 310 26.65 -14.37 -26.55
C LEU A 310 25.60 -14.97 -27.46
N LEU A 311 26.00 -15.66 -28.53
CA LEU A 311 25.06 -16.32 -29.45
C LEU A 311 24.27 -17.44 -28.75
N ILE A 312 24.90 -18.21 -27.88
CA ILE A 312 24.25 -19.25 -27.08
C ILE A 312 23.27 -18.60 -26.10
N GLU A 313 23.75 -17.66 -25.28
CA GLU A 313 22.96 -16.99 -24.26
C GLU A 313 21.71 -16.33 -24.84
N VAL A 314 21.85 -15.53 -25.90
CA VAL A 314 20.74 -14.87 -26.57
C VAL A 314 19.76 -15.86 -27.17
N SER A 315 20.25 -16.99 -27.71
CA SER A 315 19.39 -18.04 -28.28
C SER A 315 18.58 -18.78 -27.23
N ASP A 316 19.18 -19.07 -26.08
CA ASP A 316 18.52 -19.73 -24.95
C ASP A 316 17.43 -18.81 -24.36
N LEU A 317 17.76 -17.53 -24.07
CA LEU A 317 16.80 -16.53 -23.59
C LEU A 317 15.64 -16.30 -24.58
N LEU A 318 15.93 -16.31 -25.89
CA LEU A 318 14.89 -16.21 -26.91
C LEU A 318 13.93 -17.40 -26.88
N SER A 319 14.47 -18.62 -26.67
CA SER A 319 13.68 -19.83 -26.52
C SER A 319 12.77 -19.74 -25.27
N ASP A 320 13.34 -19.34 -24.15
CA ASP A 320 12.61 -19.17 -22.89
C ASP A 320 11.49 -18.14 -23.01
N MET A 321 11.77 -16.98 -23.64
CA MET A 321 10.78 -15.94 -23.90
C MET A 321 9.64 -16.47 -24.79
N LYS A 322 9.93 -17.29 -25.80
CA LYS A 322 8.90 -17.87 -26.66
C LYS A 322 8.03 -18.87 -25.90
N VAL A 323 8.61 -19.72 -25.05
CA VAL A 323 7.87 -20.69 -24.22
C VAL A 323 6.98 -19.97 -23.22
N ALA A 324 7.51 -18.98 -22.51
CA ALA A 324 6.76 -18.18 -21.56
C ALA A 324 5.59 -17.42 -22.23
N ARG A 325 5.83 -16.86 -23.44
CA ARG A 325 4.78 -16.22 -24.23
C ARG A 325 3.65 -17.19 -24.58
N ALA A 326 3.96 -18.40 -25.02
CA ALA A 326 2.96 -19.39 -25.38
C ALA A 326 2.11 -19.78 -24.15
N LYS A 327 2.77 -19.99 -22.98
CA LYS A 327 2.05 -20.26 -21.74
C LYS A 327 1.10 -19.13 -21.36
N LEU A 328 1.51 -17.87 -21.51
CA LEU A 328 0.66 -16.72 -21.22
C LEU A 328 -0.52 -16.63 -22.21
N GLU A 329 -0.32 -16.98 -23.48
CA GLU A 329 -1.40 -17.07 -24.48
C GLU A 329 -2.46 -18.11 -24.07
N ASP A 330 -2.04 -19.29 -23.66
CA ASP A 330 -2.93 -20.37 -23.22
C ASP A 330 -3.75 -19.94 -21.98
N LEU A 331 -3.14 -19.28 -21.00
CA LEU A 331 -3.82 -18.76 -19.82
C LEU A 331 -4.82 -17.64 -20.15
N VAL A 332 -4.48 -16.78 -21.09
CA VAL A 332 -5.41 -15.70 -21.56
C VAL A 332 -6.60 -16.30 -22.31
N GLU A 333 -6.44 -17.44 -22.97
CA GLU A 333 -7.56 -18.18 -23.58
C GLU A 333 -8.44 -18.84 -22.50
N GLU A 334 -7.83 -19.51 -21.51
CA GLU A 334 -8.53 -20.13 -20.38
C GLU A 334 -9.35 -19.09 -19.60
N TYR A 335 -8.82 -17.92 -19.34
CA TYR A 335 -9.51 -16.81 -18.71
C TYR A 335 -10.89 -16.51 -19.33
N GLN A 336 -11.05 -16.66 -20.64
CA GLN A 336 -12.30 -16.36 -21.34
C GLN A 336 -13.44 -17.31 -20.97
N HIS A 337 -13.12 -18.51 -20.51
CA HIS A 337 -14.08 -19.57 -20.15
C HIS A 337 -14.53 -19.53 -18.68
N ILE A 338 -13.96 -18.65 -17.87
CA ILE A 338 -14.36 -18.47 -16.46
C ILE A 338 -15.57 -17.55 -16.40
N GLU A 339 -16.69 -17.99 -15.86
CA GLU A 339 -17.93 -17.20 -15.82
C GLU A 339 -17.93 -16.15 -14.71
N SER A 340 -17.50 -16.51 -13.49
CA SER A 340 -17.53 -15.63 -12.31
C SER A 340 -16.43 -14.57 -12.38
N MET A 341 -16.77 -13.28 -12.16
CA MET A 341 -15.80 -12.19 -12.13
C MET A 341 -14.81 -12.31 -10.98
N GLU A 342 -15.27 -12.73 -9.81
CA GLU A 342 -14.40 -13.04 -8.67
C GLU A 342 -13.37 -14.12 -9.04
N LYS A 343 -13.80 -15.24 -9.62
CA LYS A 343 -12.89 -16.30 -10.06
C LYS A 343 -11.94 -15.84 -11.16
N ARG A 344 -12.40 -14.99 -12.08
CA ARG A 344 -11.51 -14.37 -13.09
C ARG A 344 -10.44 -13.51 -12.45
N ALA A 345 -10.80 -12.70 -11.46
CA ALA A 345 -9.85 -11.85 -10.76
C ALA A 345 -8.80 -12.67 -10.00
N HIS A 346 -9.22 -13.72 -9.28
CA HIS A 346 -8.29 -14.64 -8.64
C HIS A 346 -7.40 -15.35 -9.65
N PHE A 347 -7.96 -15.86 -10.75
CA PHE A 347 -7.17 -16.48 -11.81
C PHE A 347 -6.15 -15.51 -12.42
N CYS A 348 -6.52 -14.24 -12.58
CA CYS A 348 -5.57 -13.22 -13.02
C CYS A 348 -4.43 -13.05 -12.04
N TYR A 349 -4.72 -13.00 -10.74
CA TYR A 349 -3.70 -12.81 -9.71
C TYR A 349 -2.81 -14.05 -9.56
N ASP A 350 -3.42 -15.23 -9.48
CA ASP A 350 -2.72 -16.47 -9.14
C ASP A 350 -1.96 -17.08 -10.34
N GLU A 351 -2.44 -16.91 -11.58
CA GLU A 351 -1.89 -17.56 -12.76
C GLU A 351 -1.35 -16.58 -13.81
N ILE A 352 -2.14 -15.56 -14.21
CA ILE A 352 -1.75 -14.65 -15.29
C ILE A 352 -0.59 -13.76 -14.89
N ILE A 353 -0.64 -13.11 -13.70
CA ILE A 353 0.44 -12.22 -13.23
C ILE A 353 1.78 -12.96 -13.10
N PRO A 354 1.86 -14.16 -12.50
CA PRO A 354 3.10 -14.93 -12.49
C PRO A 354 3.60 -15.30 -13.91
N ALA A 355 2.70 -15.62 -14.82
CA ALA A 355 3.08 -15.92 -16.20
C ALA A 355 3.55 -14.67 -16.97
N MET A 356 2.98 -13.49 -16.69
CA MET A 356 3.49 -12.21 -17.19
C MET A 356 4.91 -11.94 -16.69
N GLN A 357 5.19 -12.22 -15.42
CA GLN A 357 6.53 -12.08 -14.87
C GLN A 357 7.51 -13.08 -15.53
N ALA A 358 7.11 -14.33 -15.72
CA ALA A 358 7.92 -15.34 -16.40
C ALA A 358 8.25 -14.97 -17.85
N LEU A 359 7.35 -14.26 -18.55
CA LEU A 359 7.64 -13.69 -19.89
C LEU A 359 8.60 -12.51 -19.83
N ARG A 360 8.49 -11.71 -18.78
CA ARG A 360 9.32 -10.53 -18.59
C ARG A 360 10.78 -10.86 -18.27
N ASP A 361 11.02 -11.88 -17.47
CA ASP A 361 12.35 -12.23 -16.98
C ASP A 361 13.38 -12.45 -18.09
N PRO A 362 13.13 -13.28 -19.13
CA PRO A 362 14.06 -13.39 -20.26
C PRO A 362 14.10 -12.14 -21.13
N ALA A 363 12.99 -11.37 -21.21
CA ALA A 363 12.98 -10.12 -21.99
C ALA A 363 13.86 -9.03 -21.36
N ASP A 364 13.80 -8.86 -20.04
CA ASP A 364 14.64 -7.91 -19.29
C ASP A 364 16.14 -8.28 -19.39
N GLN A 365 16.47 -9.57 -19.37
CA GLN A 365 17.85 -10.05 -19.59
C GLN A 365 18.33 -9.76 -21.01
N LEU A 366 17.50 -10.03 -22.02
CA LEU A 366 17.81 -9.72 -23.43
C LEU A 366 18.00 -8.23 -23.66
N GLU A 367 17.22 -7.36 -22.98
CA GLU A 367 17.37 -5.90 -23.09
C GLU A 367 18.76 -5.42 -22.67
N MET A 368 19.42 -6.15 -21.76
CA MET A 368 20.79 -5.82 -21.30
C MET A 368 21.88 -6.23 -22.30
N ILE A 369 21.58 -7.15 -23.21
CA ILE A 369 22.55 -7.77 -24.12
C ILE A 369 22.36 -7.27 -25.57
N VAL A 370 21.10 -7.15 -26.00
CA VAL A 370 20.77 -6.80 -27.39
C VAL A 370 21.10 -5.34 -27.67
N ASP A 371 21.70 -5.10 -28.83
CA ASP A 371 22.02 -3.76 -29.32
C ASP A 371 20.77 -2.85 -29.38
N LYS A 372 20.98 -1.56 -29.17
CA LYS A 372 19.91 -0.54 -29.19
C LYS A 372 19.47 -0.14 -30.60
N GLU A 373 20.23 -0.53 -31.63
CA GLU A 373 19.91 -0.29 -33.04
C GLU A 373 19.19 -1.52 -33.64
#